data_df0630695fca5a1d77cc073d2bf56e30
#
_entry.id   df0630695fca5a1d77cc073d2bf56e30
#
_cell.length_a   1.000
_cell.length_b   1.000
_cell.length_c   1.000
_cell.angle_alpha   90.00
_cell.angle_beta   90.00
_cell.angle_gamma   90.00
#
_symmetry.space_group_name_H-M   'P 1'
#
loop_
_entity.id
_entity.type
_entity.pdbx_description
1 polymer ?
#
loop_
_entity_poly.entity_id
_entity_poly.type
_entity_poly.pdbx_seq_one_letter_code
_entity_poly.pdbx_strand_id
1 'polypeptide(L)'
;MSRLFGIAGVQMSVVNWDADATFEKMSDVTMNIHKQFPWVNMIVFHELVVPALVQFVTPDDKDWWKKNSGPVPGPQTDRLCELARKANRWLIPGSMWETADEKLYNTAVVISPDGEIVAKYRKMFPWFPYEGGTSPGNQFCVFDIPNVGRFGLCICYDMWFPEVARTLAWMGAEVIIQPTLTPTSDRPVELVMARANALFNQCYFFSINGVGEWGGGRSTIIDPDGHILQEVGTSQTFMTEMIDLDHTTRTREYGTLGLGQTLKQLRDSGHTFPVYQDGQLAKGSFGQLGALEYHHTLKIP
;
A
#
# COMPACT_ATOMS: atom_id res chain seq x y z
N MET A 1 3.55 -28.36 6.00
CA MET A 1 4.37 -27.39 6.77
C MET A 1 3.72 -26.04 6.56
N SER A 2 3.51 -25.26 7.64
CA SER A 2 2.90 -23.94 7.53
C SER A 2 3.78 -23.00 6.72
N ARG A 3 3.17 -22.16 5.87
CA ARG A 3 3.84 -21.15 5.06
C ARG A 3 4.02 -19.87 5.89
N LEU A 4 4.99 -19.91 6.80
CA LEU A 4 5.29 -18.78 7.70
C LEU A 4 6.10 -17.72 6.99
N PHE A 5 5.75 -16.45 7.19
CA PHE A 5 6.48 -15.33 6.59
C PHE A 5 6.45 -14.10 7.50
N GLY A 6 7.63 -13.59 7.84
CA GLY A 6 7.79 -12.45 8.74
C GLY A 6 7.72 -11.13 7.99
N ILE A 7 6.86 -10.21 8.42
CA ILE A 7 6.73 -8.87 7.82
C ILE A 7 6.90 -7.80 8.89
N ALA A 8 7.67 -6.75 8.58
CA ALA A 8 7.75 -5.54 9.38
C ALA A 8 7.09 -4.37 8.65
N GLY A 9 6.11 -3.74 9.29
CA GLY A 9 5.50 -2.49 8.84
C GLY A 9 6.10 -1.31 9.59
N VAL A 10 6.72 -0.38 8.90
CA VAL A 10 7.43 0.76 9.49
C VAL A 10 6.56 2.01 9.45
N GLN A 11 6.12 2.45 10.62
CA GLN A 11 5.46 3.72 10.85
C GLN A 11 6.49 4.75 11.27
N MET A 12 6.98 5.57 10.33
CA MET A 12 8.01 6.57 10.62
C MET A 12 7.59 7.97 10.15
N SER A 13 8.22 8.99 10.72
CA SER A 13 8.17 10.34 10.16
C SER A 13 9.29 10.51 9.13
N VAL A 14 9.02 11.31 8.11
CA VAL A 14 10.05 11.78 7.18
C VAL A 14 10.91 12.90 7.85
N VAL A 15 12.04 13.20 7.26
CA VAL A 15 12.73 14.47 7.48
C VAL A 15 12.17 15.42 6.42
N ASN A 16 11.37 16.38 6.86
CA ASN A 16 10.51 17.19 6.01
C ASN A 16 11.27 17.77 4.80
N TRP A 17 10.83 17.41 3.59
CA TRP A 17 11.38 17.84 2.31
C TRP A 17 12.85 17.46 2.03
N ASP A 18 13.44 16.61 2.89
CA ASP A 18 14.81 16.11 2.75
C ASP A 18 14.80 14.60 2.44
N ALA A 19 14.83 14.27 1.15
CA ALA A 19 14.79 12.88 0.68
C ALA A 19 16.05 12.10 1.07
N ASP A 20 17.21 12.74 1.10
CA ASP A 20 18.48 12.09 1.46
C ASP A 20 18.52 11.76 2.94
N ALA A 21 18.21 12.69 3.82
CA ALA A 21 18.13 12.45 5.26
C ALA A 21 17.03 11.42 5.60
N THR A 22 15.91 11.44 4.88
CA THR A 22 14.84 10.44 5.03
C THR A 22 15.33 9.06 4.59
N PHE A 23 16.07 8.96 3.49
CA PHE A 23 16.65 7.70 3.03
C PHE A 23 17.64 7.12 4.05
N GLU A 24 18.53 7.95 4.64
CA GLU A 24 19.45 7.49 5.70
C GLU A 24 18.66 6.94 6.90
N LYS A 25 17.60 7.61 7.30
CA LYS A 25 16.71 7.14 8.36
C LYS A 25 16.02 5.81 8.00
N MET A 26 15.54 5.66 6.76
CA MET A 26 14.98 4.39 6.25
C MET A 26 16.03 3.27 6.29
N SER A 27 17.27 3.58 5.88
CA SER A 27 18.38 2.64 5.89
C SER A 27 18.70 2.17 7.30
N ASP A 28 18.80 3.09 8.26
CA ASP A 28 19.06 2.77 9.66
C ASP A 28 17.95 1.87 10.25
N VAL A 29 16.69 2.21 10.04
CA VAL A 29 15.55 1.40 10.49
C VAL A 29 15.59 0.01 9.86
N THR A 30 15.83 -0.06 8.55
CA THR A 30 15.95 -1.34 7.83
C THR A 30 17.06 -2.21 8.40
N MET A 31 18.24 -1.65 8.62
CA MET A 31 19.37 -2.40 9.16
C MET A 31 19.20 -2.77 10.63
N ASN A 32 18.47 -1.96 11.42
CA ASN A 32 18.11 -2.29 12.79
C ASN A 32 17.13 -3.47 12.83
N ILE A 33 16.09 -3.46 12.00
CA ILE A 33 15.15 -4.59 11.88
C ILE A 33 15.89 -5.86 11.43
N HIS A 34 16.76 -5.75 10.41
CA HIS A 34 17.57 -6.88 9.95
C HIS A 34 18.41 -7.52 11.08
N LYS A 35 18.99 -6.70 11.96
CA LYS A 35 19.83 -7.19 13.06
C LYS A 35 19.02 -7.77 14.22
N GLN A 36 17.94 -7.10 14.61
CA GLN A 36 17.18 -7.41 15.81
C GLN A 36 16.10 -8.48 15.58
N PHE A 37 15.58 -8.58 14.36
CA PHE A 37 14.49 -9.48 13.99
C PHE A 37 14.89 -10.34 12.78
N PRO A 38 15.80 -11.30 12.95
CA PRO A 38 16.33 -12.10 11.82
C PRO A 38 15.26 -12.92 11.08
N TRP A 39 14.11 -13.16 11.73
CA TRP A 39 12.97 -13.86 11.17
C TRP A 39 12.07 -12.98 10.28
N VAL A 40 12.24 -11.65 10.27
CA VAL A 40 11.55 -10.76 9.36
C VAL A 40 12.11 -10.95 7.96
N ASN A 41 11.24 -11.24 7.00
CA ASN A 41 11.59 -11.47 5.59
C ASN A 41 11.31 -10.26 4.70
N MET A 42 10.29 -9.44 5.06
CA MET A 42 9.87 -8.26 4.28
C MET A 42 9.77 -7.04 5.19
N ILE A 43 10.20 -5.89 4.67
CA ILE A 43 10.07 -4.58 5.34
C ILE A 43 9.23 -3.67 4.44
N VAL A 44 8.21 -3.04 5.03
CA VAL A 44 7.25 -2.18 4.33
C VAL A 44 7.25 -0.79 4.95
N PHE A 45 7.42 0.23 4.13
CA PHE A 45 7.30 1.64 4.51
C PHE A 45 5.98 2.25 4.02
N HIS A 46 5.67 3.43 4.51
CA HIS A 46 4.44 4.16 4.17
C HIS A 46 4.53 4.90 2.81
N GLU A 47 3.39 5.37 2.32
CA GLU A 47 3.27 6.13 1.07
C GLU A 47 4.15 7.40 1.09
N LEU A 48 4.75 7.73 -0.06
CA LEU A 48 5.53 8.95 -0.33
C LEU A 48 6.65 9.25 0.68
N VAL A 49 7.19 8.21 1.32
CA VAL A 49 8.34 8.35 2.21
C VAL A 49 9.63 8.62 1.42
N VAL A 50 9.77 8.05 0.23
CA VAL A 50 10.99 8.20 -0.58
C VAL A 50 11.27 9.66 -0.96
N PRO A 51 10.29 10.45 -1.42
CA PRO A 51 10.49 11.87 -1.67
C PRO A 51 10.44 12.74 -0.40
N ALA A 52 10.26 12.16 0.78
CA ALA A 52 10.09 12.89 2.04
C ALA A 52 8.94 13.91 2.00
N LEU A 53 7.82 13.51 1.40
CA LEU A 53 6.68 14.41 1.21
C LEU A 53 6.04 14.81 2.55
N VAL A 54 5.73 16.09 2.65
CA VAL A 54 4.89 16.65 3.71
C VAL A 54 3.58 17.11 3.09
N GLN A 55 2.47 16.48 3.45
CA GLN A 55 1.16 16.82 2.89
C GLN A 55 0.71 18.22 3.34
N PHE A 56 -0.06 18.89 2.47
CA PHE A 56 -0.65 20.22 2.71
C PHE A 56 0.34 21.37 2.91
N VAL A 57 1.63 21.12 2.71
CA VAL A 57 2.68 22.12 2.79
C VAL A 57 3.38 22.20 1.43
N THR A 58 3.62 23.40 0.94
CA THR A 58 4.39 23.61 -0.29
C THR A 58 5.86 23.74 0.08
N PRO A 59 6.79 23.01 -0.56
CA PRO A 59 8.21 23.17 -0.30
C PRO A 59 8.68 24.57 -0.73
N ASP A 60 9.62 25.13 0.01
CA ASP A 60 10.26 26.42 -0.32
C ASP A 60 11.03 26.35 -1.65
N ASP A 61 11.62 25.20 -1.95
CA ASP A 61 12.30 24.94 -3.21
C ASP A 61 11.28 24.64 -4.32
N LYS A 62 11.11 25.59 -5.23
CA LYS A 62 10.19 25.46 -6.39
C LYS A 62 10.54 24.32 -7.33
N ASP A 63 11.81 23.90 -7.35
CA ASP A 63 12.29 22.77 -8.16
C ASP A 63 12.28 21.44 -7.40
N TRP A 64 11.78 21.42 -6.15
CA TRP A 64 11.75 20.24 -5.31
C TRP A 64 11.11 19.02 -6.03
N TRP A 65 10.00 19.26 -6.73
CA TRP A 65 9.27 18.22 -7.47
C TRP A 65 10.13 17.57 -8.55
N LYS A 66 10.90 18.38 -9.31
CA LYS A 66 11.81 17.87 -10.33
C LYS A 66 12.97 17.08 -9.75
N LYS A 67 13.47 17.49 -8.59
CA LYS A 67 14.58 16.82 -7.90
C LYS A 67 14.14 15.50 -7.27
N ASN A 68 12.88 15.41 -6.83
CA ASN A 68 12.35 14.28 -6.07
C ASN A 68 11.35 13.42 -6.86
N SER A 69 11.31 13.58 -8.18
CA SER A 69 10.63 12.68 -9.12
C SER A 69 11.61 12.17 -10.17
N GLY A 70 11.33 11.01 -10.73
CA GLY A 70 12.22 10.42 -11.73
C GLY A 70 11.65 9.15 -12.35
N PRO A 71 12.36 8.55 -13.30
CA PRO A 71 11.95 7.28 -13.88
C PRO A 71 12.00 6.15 -12.85
N VAL A 72 11.16 5.16 -13.03
CA VAL A 72 11.16 3.91 -12.27
C VAL A 72 11.23 2.73 -13.25
N PRO A 73 12.36 1.98 -13.31
CA PRO A 73 13.62 2.11 -12.53
C PRO A 73 14.39 3.41 -12.79
N GLY A 74 15.20 3.81 -11.82
CA GLY A 74 16.05 4.99 -11.91
C GLY A 74 16.84 5.24 -10.60
N PRO A 75 17.56 6.37 -10.50
CA PRO A 75 18.49 6.62 -9.40
C PRO A 75 17.89 6.46 -7.99
N GLN A 76 16.61 6.82 -7.80
CA GLN A 76 15.93 6.63 -6.51
C GLN A 76 15.76 5.14 -6.20
N THR A 77 15.34 4.34 -7.18
CA THR A 77 15.16 2.91 -7.00
C THR A 77 16.49 2.16 -6.89
N ASP A 78 17.57 2.63 -7.53
CA ASP A 78 18.89 2.00 -7.43
C ASP A 78 19.39 1.96 -5.99
N ARG A 79 19.24 3.07 -5.25
CA ARG A 79 19.59 3.15 -3.82
C ARG A 79 18.76 2.18 -2.97
N LEU A 80 17.48 2.05 -3.27
CA LEU A 80 16.56 1.15 -2.57
C LEU A 80 16.86 -0.32 -2.88
N CYS A 81 17.24 -0.64 -4.12
CA CYS A 81 17.68 -1.97 -4.53
C CYS A 81 18.98 -2.37 -3.79
N GLU A 82 19.91 -1.44 -3.63
CA GLU A 82 21.13 -1.67 -2.85
C GLU A 82 20.81 -1.90 -1.36
N LEU A 83 19.89 -1.14 -0.79
CA LEU A 83 19.44 -1.31 0.59
C LEU A 83 18.79 -2.68 0.81
N ALA A 84 17.91 -3.12 -0.10
CA ALA A 84 17.25 -4.42 -0.04
C ALA A 84 18.31 -5.56 -0.09
N ARG A 85 19.28 -5.47 -0.99
CA ARG A 85 20.40 -6.42 -1.11
C ARG A 85 21.26 -6.45 0.15
N LYS A 86 21.63 -5.28 0.69
CA LYS A 86 22.42 -5.17 1.92
C LYS A 86 21.70 -5.76 3.13
N ALA A 87 20.40 -5.54 3.24
CA ALA A 87 19.57 -6.11 4.29
C ALA A 87 19.23 -7.57 4.04
N ASN A 88 19.38 -8.07 2.82
CA ASN A 88 18.91 -9.39 2.39
C ASN A 88 17.44 -9.60 2.77
N ARG A 89 16.58 -8.64 2.40
CA ARG A 89 15.14 -8.62 2.72
C ARG A 89 14.34 -8.15 1.52
N TRP A 90 13.14 -8.66 1.38
CA TRP A 90 12.12 -8.03 0.55
C TRP A 90 11.86 -6.62 1.07
N LEU A 91 11.78 -5.66 0.17
CA LEU A 91 11.56 -4.26 0.52
C LEU A 91 10.40 -3.68 -0.32
N ILE A 92 9.42 -3.14 0.38
CA ILE A 92 8.42 -2.25 -0.20
C ILE A 92 8.69 -0.87 0.42
N PRO A 93 9.45 -0.01 -0.29
CA PRO A 93 9.95 1.24 0.28
C PRO A 93 8.87 2.34 0.35
N GLY A 94 7.61 1.94 0.46
CA GLY A 94 6.47 2.85 0.36
C GLY A 94 6.21 3.24 -1.09
N SER A 95 6.04 4.53 -1.36
CA SER A 95 5.90 5.02 -2.73
C SER A 95 6.74 6.27 -3.01
N MET A 96 6.80 6.62 -4.29
CA MET A 96 7.61 7.72 -4.81
C MET A 96 6.93 8.38 -6.00
N TRP A 97 7.41 9.56 -6.39
CA TRP A 97 6.99 10.22 -7.61
C TRP A 97 7.74 9.66 -8.82
N GLU A 98 7.01 8.98 -9.69
CA GLU A 98 7.52 8.51 -10.99
C GLU A 98 7.16 9.49 -12.09
N THR A 99 8.14 9.87 -12.91
CA THR A 99 7.92 10.58 -14.18
C THR A 99 8.06 9.61 -15.35
N ALA A 100 7.01 9.50 -16.16
CA ALA A 100 6.98 8.70 -17.37
C ALA A 100 6.01 9.31 -18.38
N ASP A 101 6.43 9.37 -19.65
CA ASP A 101 5.58 9.88 -20.77
C ASP A 101 4.96 11.25 -20.45
N GLU A 102 5.77 12.19 -19.94
CA GLU A 102 5.36 13.54 -19.52
C GLU A 102 4.28 13.57 -18.41
N LYS A 103 4.08 12.47 -17.73
CA LYS A 103 3.10 12.31 -16.64
C LYS A 103 3.81 12.03 -15.32
N LEU A 104 3.15 12.43 -14.24
CA LEU A 104 3.55 12.14 -12.87
C LEU A 104 2.64 11.06 -12.29
N TYR A 105 3.24 10.06 -11.65
CA TYR A 105 2.52 8.97 -10.98
C TYR A 105 2.99 8.80 -9.54
N ASN A 106 2.07 8.41 -8.66
CA ASN A 106 2.40 7.89 -7.34
C ASN A 106 2.65 6.39 -7.50
N THR A 107 3.91 5.96 -7.35
CA THR A 107 4.37 4.62 -7.72
C THR A 107 5.04 3.91 -6.55
N ALA A 108 4.63 2.68 -6.29
CA ALA A 108 5.30 1.76 -5.38
C ALA A 108 6.02 0.65 -6.15
N VAL A 109 7.11 0.17 -5.58
CA VAL A 109 7.88 -0.96 -6.12
C VAL A 109 8.02 -2.05 -5.06
N VAL A 110 8.20 -3.28 -5.52
CA VAL A 110 8.58 -4.42 -4.70
C VAL A 110 9.98 -4.85 -5.11
N ILE A 111 10.88 -4.88 -4.15
CA ILE A 111 12.29 -5.20 -4.38
C ILE A 111 12.63 -6.51 -3.68
N SER A 112 13.23 -7.44 -4.40
CA SER A 112 13.68 -8.73 -3.86
C SER A 112 14.92 -8.59 -2.98
N PRO A 113 15.26 -9.62 -2.17
CA PRO A 113 16.52 -9.64 -1.42
C PRO A 113 17.79 -9.53 -2.29
N ASP A 114 17.69 -9.87 -3.58
CA ASP A 114 18.78 -9.72 -4.55
C ASP A 114 18.89 -8.30 -5.11
N GLY A 115 17.99 -7.39 -4.67
CA GLY A 115 17.94 -6.01 -5.12
C GLY A 115 17.34 -5.84 -6.52
N GLU A 116 16.45 -6.73 -6.93
CA GLU A 116 15.71 -6.65 -8.19
C GLU A 116 14.31 -6.11 -7.99
N ILE A 117 13.86 -5.20 -8.84
CA ILE A 117 12.46 -4.75 -8.85
C ILE A 117 11.64 -5.84 -9.52
N VAL A 118 10.85 -6.55 -8.71
CA VAL A 118 10.02 -7.68 -9.19
C VAL A 118 8.58 -7.25 -9.51
N ALA A 119 8.13 -6.12 -8.98
CA ALA A 119 6.82 -5.55 -9.27
C ALA A 119 6.84 -4.03 -9.15
N LYS A 120 5.99 -3.38 -9.95
CA LYS A 120 5.75 -1.94 -9.95
C LYS A 120 4.26 -1.68 -10.02
N TYR A 121 3.78 -0.77 -9.20
CA TYR A 121 2.37 -0.38 -9.13
C TYR A 121 2.23 1.13 -9.14
N ARG A 122 1.42 1.66 -10.04
CA ARG A 122 0.99 3.05 -10.07
C ARG A 122 -0.38 3.16 -9.42
N LYS A 123 -0.55 4.06 -8.46
CA LYS A 123 -1.82 4.30 -7.75
C LYS A 123 -2.95 4.49 -8.76
N MET A 124 -4.00 3.66 -8.67
CA MET A 124 -5.12 3.70 -9.61
C MET A 124 -6.07 4.85 -9.31
N PHE A 125 -6.24 5.17 -8.04
CA PHE A 125 -7.12 6.23 -7.58
C PHE A 125 -6.30 7.31 -6.84
N PRO A 126 -5.73 8.29 -7.57
CA PRO A 126 -5.15 9.47 -6.93
C PRO A 126 -6.18 10.12 -6.02
N TRP A 127 -5.75 10.61 -4.87
CA TRP A 127 -6.66 11.22 -3.91
C TRP A 127 -7.03 12.65 -4.36
N PHE A 128 -8.13 12.76 -5.08
CA PHE A 128 -8.68 14.04 -5.45
C PHE A 128 -9.41 14.69 -4.25
N PRO A 129 -9.24 16.00 -4.11
CA PRO A 129 -8.59 16.93 -5.06
C PRO A 129 -7.07 17.07 -4.90
N TYR A 130 -6.45 16.43 -3.92
CA TYR A 130 -5.09 16.74 -3.46
C TYR A 130 -3.98 16.22 -4.39
N GLU A 131 -4.20 15.11 -5.06
CA GLU A 131 -3.27 14.56 -6.06
C GLU A 131 -3.67 14.92 -7.51
N GLY A 132 -4.32 16.08 -7.71
CA GLY A 132 -4.83 16.50 -9.01
C GLY A 132 -3.79 16.68 -10.13
N GLY A 133 -2.50 16.75 -9.77
CA GLY A 133 -1.38 16.78 -10.72
C GLY A 133 -0.86 15.39 -11.12
N THR A 134 -1.36 14.32 -10.53
CA THR A 134 -0.91 12.95 -10.84
C THR A 134 -1.87 12.23 -11.78
N SER A 135 -1.29 11.36 -12.59
CA SER A 135 -2.05 10.48 -13.48
C SER A 135 -2.42 9.18 -12.79
N PRO A 136 -3.63 8.65 -13.00
CA PRO A 136 -4.00 7.35 -12.47
C PRO A 136 -3.23 6.22 -13.16
N GLY A 137 -2.90 5.17 -12.40
CA GLY A 137 -2.52 3.87 -12.93
C GLY A 137 -3.71 3.15 -13.57
N ASN A 138 -3.43 2.08 -14.27
CA ASN A 138 -4.46 1.30 -14.97
C ASN A 138 -4.29 -0.22 -14.84
N GLN A 139 -3.43 -0.67 -13.94
CA GLN A 139 -3.13 -2.09 -13.76
C GLN A 139 -3.12 -2.44 -12.27
N PHE A 140 -3.78 -3.54 -11.93
CA PHE A 140 -3.64 -4.15 -10.61
C PHE A 140 -2.29 -4.83 -10.47
N CYS A 141 -1.76 -4.88 -9.25
CA CYS A 141 -0.44 -5.44 -8.99
C CYS A 141 -0.53 -6.60 -8.00
N VAL A 142 -0.17 -7.78 -8.49
CA VAL A 142 0.13 -8.95 -7.65
C VAL A 142 1.54 -9.43 -7.96
N PHE A 143 2.21 -10.01 -6.96
CA PHE A 143 3.54 -10.59 -7.11
C PHE A 143 3.68 -11.85 -6.25
N ASP A 144 4.52 -12.76 -6.69
CA ASP A 144 4.76 -14.02 -6.00
C ASP A 144 6.07 -13.98 -5.21
N ILE A 145 6.03 -14.46 -3.98
CA ILE A 145 7.23 -14.77 -3.20
C ILE A 145 7.42 -16.29 -3.27
N PRO A 146 8.54 -16.75 -3.84
CA PRO A 146 8.79 -18.18 -4.06
C PRO A 146 8.61 -19.01 -2.79
N ASN A 147 7.87 -20.10 -2.87
CA ASN A 147 7.56 -21.04 -1.77
C ASN A 147 6.76 -20.41 -0.60
N VAL A 148 6.27 -19.19 -0.73
CA VAL A 148 5.49 -18.48 0.30
C VAL A 148 4.06 -18.28 -0.18
N GLY A 149 3.84 -17.47 -1.22
CA GLY A 149 2.50 -17.18 -1.71
C GLY A 149 2.44 -15.90 -2.54
N ARG A 150 1.22 -15.48 -2.84
CA ARG A 150 0.93 -14.31 -3.66
C ARG A 150 0.49 -13.13 -2.83
N PHE A 151 1.07 -11.98 -3.12
CA PHE A 151 0.83 -10.71 -2.47
C PHE A 151 0.19 -9.73 -3.44
N GLY A 152 -0.68 -8.85 -2.94
CA GLY A 152 -1.24 -7.72 -3.67
C GLY A 152 -0.71 -6.40 -3.14
N LEU A 153 -0.59 -5.41 -4.01
CA LEU A 153 -0.14 -4.05 -3.67
C LEU A 153 -1.19 -3.04 -4.09
N CYS A 154 -1.55 -2.14 -3.18
CA CYS A 154 -2.35 -0.95 -3.43
C CYS A 154 -1.80 0.22 -2.62
N ILE A 155 -2.17 1.46 -2.95
CA ILE A 155 -1.64 2.66 -2.28
C ILE A 155 -2.80 3.48 -1.73
N CYS A 156 -2.81 3.71 -0.41
CA CYS A 156 -3.61 4.71 0.29
C CYS A 156 -5.09 4.70 -0.13
N TYR A 157 -5.52 5.71 -0.89
CA TYR A 157 -6.91 5.93 -1.31
C TYR A 157 -7.49 4.79 -2.14
N ASP A 158 -6.66 3.94 -2.76
CA ASP A 158 -7.12 2.74 -3.47
C ASP A 158 -8.01 1.83 -2.61
N MET A 159 -7.78 1.77 -1.28
CA MET A 159 -8.57 0.92 -0.39
C MET A 159 -10.00 1.41 -0.17
N TRP A 160 -10.33 2.66 -0.54
CA TRP A 160 -11.69 3.20 -0.49
C TRP A 160 -12.58 2.60 -1.57
N PHE A 161 -11.96 1.92 -2.55
CA PHE A 161 -12.62 1.23 -3.65
C PHE A 161 -12.60 -0.28 -3.38
N PRO A 162 -13.72 -0.88 -2.92
CA PRO A 162 -13.78 -2.32 -2.61
C PRO A 162 -13.35 -3.19 -3.79
N GLU A 163 -13.51 -2.67 -5.01
CA GLU A 163 -13.13 -3.31 -6.27
C GLU A 163 -11.63 -3.57 -6.35
N VAL A 164 -10.80 -2.71 -5.75
CA VAL A 164 -9.34 -2.89 -5.77
C VAL A 164 -8.95 -4.11 -4.94
N ALA A 165 -9.33 -4.15 -3.67
CA ALA A 165 -9.00 -5.29 -2.81
C ALA A 165 -9.65 -6.58 -3.30
N ARG A 166 -10.91 -6.51 -3.80
CA ARG A 166 -11.60 -7.67 -4.39
C ARG A 166 -10.85 -8.20 -5.59
N THR A 167 -10.39 -7.34 -6.49
CA THR A 167 -9.66 -7.75 -7.69
C THR A 167 -8.32 -8.38 -7.32
N LEU A 168 -7.56 -7.78 -6.40
CA LEU A 168 -6.29 -8.36 -5.93
C LEU A 168 -6.50 -9.76 -5.34
N ALA A 169 -7.51 -9.93 -4.48
CA ALA A 169 -7.85 -11.24 -3.91
C ALA A 169 -8.29 -12.24 -4.99
N TRP A 170 -9.04 -11.80 -6.00
CA TRP A 170 -9.48 -12.62 -7.13
C TRP A 170 -8.32 -13.02 -8.04
N MET A 171 -7.29 -12.17 -8.14
CA MET A 171 -6.00 -12.49 -8.79
C MET A 171 -5.14 -13.41 -7.94
N GLY A 172 -5.60 -13.83 -6.76
CA GLY A 172 -4.97 -14.80 -5.89
C GLY A 172 -4.17 -14.22 -4.72
N ALA A 173 -4.17 -12.91 -4.50
CA ALA A 173 -3.45 -12.32 -3.38
C ALA A 173 -3.96 -12.88 -2.03
N GLU A 174 -3.06 -13.41 -1.23
CA GLU A 174 -3.32 -13.94 0.12
C GLU A 174 -3.01 -12.86 1.19
N VAL A 175 -2.21 -11.89 0.82
CA VAL A 175 -1.80 -10.74 1.63
C VAL A 175 -1.92 -9.49 0.77
N ILE A 176 -2.57 -8.45 1.26
CA ILE A 176 -2.59 -7.12 0.61
C ILE A 176 -1.75 -6.17 1.44
N ILE A 177 -0.78 -5.54 0.80
CA ILE A 177 0.09 -4.52 1.38
C ILE A 177 -0.37 -3.15 0.89
N GLN A 178 -0.64 -2.25 1.83
CA GLN A 178 -1.13 -0.90 1.55
C GLN A 178 -0.27 0.14 2.27
N PRO A 179 0.78 0.67 1.61
CA PRO A 179 1.39 1.92 2.03
C PRO A 179 0.39 3.07 1.97
N THR A 180 0.30 3.86 3.03
CA THR A 180 -0.61 5.01 3.09
C THR A 180 0.06 6.21 3.78
N LEU A 181 -0.43 7.42 3.50
CA LEU A 181 -0.06 8.64 4.20
C LEU A 181 -1.32 9.46 4.45
N THR A 182 -1.98 9.19 5.57
CA THR A 182 -3.25 9.80 5.96
C THR A 182 -3.08 10.54 7.28
N PRO A 183 -2.92 11.88 7.25
CA PRO A 183 -2.81 12.71 8.45
C PRO A 183 -4.17 13.23 8.94
N THR A 184 -5.23 13.01 8.20
CA THR A 184 -6.54 13.63 8.34
C THR A 184 -7.48 12.83 9.24
N SER A 185 -8.61 13.42 9.60
CA SER A 185 -9.61 12.85 10.52
C SER A 185 -10.33 11.61 9.99
N ASP A 186 -10.10 11.23 8.74
CA ASP A 186 -10.62 10.03 8.11
C ASP A 186 -9.80 8.76 8.41
N ARG A 187 -8.59 8.89 9.01
CA ARG A 187 -7.81 7.70 9.41
C ARG A 187 -8.62 6.68 10.25
N PRO A 188 -9.45 7.05 11.24
CA PRO A 188 -10.31 6.09 11.92
C PRO A 188 -11.28 5.34 11.00
N VAL A 189 -11.77 6.00 9.95
CA VAL A 189 -12.66 5.38 8.95
C VAL A 189 -11.89 4.39 8.09
N GLU A 190 -10.66 4.73 7.70
CA GLU A 190 -9.76 3.83 6.96
C GLU A 190 -9.45 2.53 7.72
N LEU A 191 -9.34 2.56 9.04
CA LEU A 191 -9.13 1.35 9.84
C LEU A 191 -10.33 0.40 9.75
N VAL A 192 -11.56 0.94 9.68
CA VAL A 192 -12.76 0.12 9.42
C VAL A 192 -12.71 -0.49 8.03
N MET A 193 -12.31 0.29 7.02
CA MET A 193 -12.18 -0.20 5.64
C MET A 193 -11.08 -1.25 5.50
N ALA A 194 -9.94 -1.08 6.14
CA ALA A 194 -8.85 -2.05 6.15
C ALA A 194 -9.33 -3.40 6.70
N ARG A 195 -10.07 -3.36 7.81
CA ARG A 195 -10.66 -4.56 8.41
C ARG A 195 -11.72 -5.20 7.51
N ALA A 196 -12.58 -4.39 6.89
CA ALA A 196 -13.60 -4.87 5.95
C ALA A 196 -12.95 -5.51 4.72
N ASN A 197 -11.89 -4.88 4.17
CA ASN A 197 -11.15 -5.41 3.03
C ASN A 197 -10.49 -6.75 3.35
N ALA A 198 -9.91 -6.93 4.53
CA ALA A 198 -9.37 -8.21 4.97
C ALA A 198 -10.46 -9.29 5.05
N LEU A 199 -11.55 -8.99 5.76
CA LEU A 199 -12.66 -9.92 6.01
C LEU A 199 -13.39 -10.33 4.73
N PHE A 200 -13.80 -9.36 3.90
CA PHE A 200 -14.55 -9.63 2.67
C PHE A 200 -13.74 -10.39 1.62
N ASN A 201 -12.41 -10.26 1.66
CA ASN A 201 -11.51 -10.87 0.70
C ASN A 201 -10.75 -12.06 1.26
N GLN A 202 -10.99 -12.40 2.55
CA GLN A 202 -10.37 -13.53 3.24
C GLN A 202 -8.86 -13.54 3.00
N CYS A 203 -8.19 -12.44 3.33
CA CYS A 203 -6.75 -12.25 3.16
C CYS A 203 -6.19 -11.37 4.29
N TYR A 204 -4.89 -11.47 4.52
CA TYR A 204 -4.22 -10.49 5.38
C TYR A 204 -4.25 -9.10 4.76
N PHE A 205 -4.35 -8.07 5.60
CA PHE A 205 -4.29 -6.67 5.17
C PHE A 205 -3.33 -5.87 6.06
N PHE A 206 -2.29 -5.30 5.44
CA PHE A 206 -1.29 -4.49 6.09
C PHE A 206 -1.47 -3.03 5.67
N SER A 207 -2.00 -2.18 6.53
CA SER A 207 -2.14 -0.74 6.29
C SER A 207 -1.06 0.00 7.06
N ILE A 208 -0.01 0.42 6.37
CA ILE A 208 1.17 1.04 6.95
C ILE A 208 1.16 2.54 6.69
N ASN A 209 0.95 3.34 7.74
CA ASN A 209 0.78 4.78 7.66
C ASN A 209 2.03 5.54 8.14
N GLY A 210 2.24 6.73 7.59
CA GLY A 210 3.22 7.66 8.10
C GLY A 210 2.80 8.31 9.42
N VAL A 211 3.78 8.86 10.13
CA VAL A 211 3.59 9.58 11.40
C VAL A 211 4.45 10.84 11.40
N GLY A 212 4.21 11.73 12.34
CA GLY A 212 4.92 12.99 12.49
C GLY A 212 4.00 14.19 12.35
N GLU A 213 4.53 15.33 11.93
CA GLU A 213 3.76 16.57 11.82
C GLU A 213 2.54 16.44 10.90
N TRP A 214 2.68 15.63 9.84
CA TRP A 214 1.65 15.42 8.82
C TRP A 214 1.35 13.94 8.57
N GLY A 215 1.51 13.10 9.59
CA GLY A 215 1.18 11.68 9.51
C GLY A 215 0.28 11.26 10.66
N GLY A 216 -0.83 10.61 10.36
CA GLY A 216 -1.84 10.20 11.35
C GLY A 216 -1.45 8.97 12.18
N GLY A 217 -0.42 8.24 11.77
CA GLY A 217 -0.04 6.97 12.40
C GLY A 217 -1.14 5.92 12.34
N ARG A 218 -1.30 5.14 13.43
CA ARG A 218 -2.31 4.10 13.56
C ARG A 218 -2.24 3.05 12.45
N SER A 219 -1.01 2.60 12.15
CA SER A 219 -0.82 1.46 11.25
C SER A 219 -1.45 0.22 11.85
N THR A 220 -1.96 -0.68 10.99
CA THR A 220 -2.67 -1.88 11.45
C THR A 220 -2.35 -3.09 10.59
N ILE A 221 -2.38 -4.27 11.22
CA ILE A 221 -2.26 -5.59 10.60
C ILE A 221 -3.50 -6.39 10.95
N ILE A 222 -4.14 -6.95 9.95
CA ILE A 222 -5.42 -7.66 10.07
C ILE A 222 -5.30 -9.03 9.42
N ASP A 223 -5.86 -10.05 10.08
CA ASP A 223 -5.87 -11.43 9.59
C ASP A 223 -7.03 -11.71 8.61
N PRO A 224 -7.05 -12.88 7.94
CA PRO A 224 -8.11 -13.25 7.00
C PRO A 224 -9.51 -13.40 7.60
N ASP A 225 -9.63 -13.56 8.91
CA ASP A 225 -10.90 -13.62 9.65
C ASP A 225 -11.35 -12.23 10.16
N GLY A 226 -10.60 -11.16 9.83
CA GLY A 226 -10.91 -9.79 10.20
C GLY A 226 -10.50 -9.43 11.64
N HIS A 227 -9.66 -10.23 12.30
CA HIS A 227 -9.11 -9.87 13.60
C HIS A 227 -7.93 -8.91 13.44
N ILE A 228 -7.90 -7.89 14.27
CA ILE A 228 -6.76 -6.97 14.34
C ILE A 228 -5.65 -7.68 15.11
N LEU A 229 -4.56 -8.04 14.41
CA LEU A 229 -3.38 -8.64 15.03
C LEU A 229 -2.57 -7.58 15.76
N GLN A 230 -2.37 -6.43 15.11
CA GLN A 230 -1.70 -5.28 15.68
C GLN A 230 -2.35 -3.98 15.19
N GLU A 231 -2.48 -3.02 16.07
CA GLU A 231 -2.76 -1.61 15.78
C GLU A 231 -1.88 -0.76 16.68
N VAL A 232 -1.11 0.16 16.11
CA VAL A 232 -0.22 1.04 16.85
C VAL A 232 -0.81 2.44 17.00
N GLY A 233 -0.25 3.22 17.90
CA GLY A 233 -0.67 4.60 18.14
C GLY A 233 -0.13 5.59 17.10
N THR A 234 0.07 6.83 17.54
CA THR A 234 0.52 7.96 16.70
C THR A 234 2.01 8.28 16.85
N SER A 235 2.76 7.42 17.52
CA SER A 235 4.21 7.58 17.69
C SER A 235 4.96 6.79 16.61
N GLN A 236 6.21 7.23 16.33
CA GLN A 236 7.10 6.48 15.47
C GLN A 236 7.39 5.10 16.06
N THR A 237 7.21 4.06 15.26
CA THR A 237 7.43 2.67 15.64
C THR A 237 7.52 1.77 14.41
N PHE A 238 7.72 0.47 14.62
CA PHE A 238 7.47 -0.55 13.62
C PHE A 238 6.73 -1.72 14.27
N MET A 239 5.91 -2.40 13.48
CA MET A 239 5.20 -3.61 13.85
C MET A 239 5.89 -4.79 13.18
N THR A 240 6.11 -5.88 13.90
CA THR A 240 6.62 -7.12 13.30
C THR A 240 5.60 -8.22 13.53
N GLU A 241 5.22 -8.92 12.45
CA GLU A 241 4.25 -9.99 12.49
C GLU A 241 4.74 -11.21 11.72
N MET A 242 4.60 -12.39 12.33
CA MET A 242 4.81 -13.67 11.67
C MET A 242 3.46 -14.21 11.19
N ILE A 243 3.16 -14.03 9.93
CA ILE A 243 1.91 -14.53 9.35
C ILE A 243 2.05 -15.99 8.88
N ASP A 244 0.95 -16.72 8.94
CA ASP A 244 0.79 -18.05 8.34
C ASP A 244 -0.12 -17.95 7.12
N LEU A 245 0.43 -18.01 5.91
CA LEU A 245 -0.39 -17.90 4.68
C LEU A 245 -1.37 -19.08 4.54
N ASP A 246 -1.13 -20.20 5.24
CA ASP A 246 -2.11 -21.29 5.29
C ASP A 246 -3.37 -20.90 6.06
N HIS A 247 -3.34 -19.85 6.88
CA HIS A 247 -4.56 -19.27 7.46
C HIS A 247 -5.48 -18.75 6.36
N THR A 248 -4.96 -17.97 5.39
CA THR A 248 -5.74 -17.54 4.22
C THR A 248 -6.32 -18.74 3.45
N THR A 249 -5.51 -19.78 3.22
CA THR A 249 -5.97 -21.00 2.55
C THR A 249 -7.12 -21.64 3.34
N ARG A 250 -6.97 -21.81 4.64
CA ARG A 250 -8.02 -22.40 5.49
C ARG A 250 -9.29 -21.56 5.50
N THR A 251 -9.16 -20.23 5.65
CA THR A 251 -10.32 -19.32 5.67
C THR A 251 -11.07 -19.36 4.34
N ARG A 252 -10.36 -19.41 3.21
CA ARG A 252 -10.98 -19.54 1.87
C ARG A 252 -11.58 -20.91 1.65
N GLU A 253 -10.98 -21.96 2.19
CA GLU A 253 -11.46 -23.34 2.04
C GLU A 253 -12.67 -23.65 2.93
N TYR A 254 -12.61 -23.27 4.20
CA TYR A 254 -13.64 -23.65 5.18
C TYR A 254 -14.58 -22.51 5.55
N GLY A 255 -14.27 -21.28 5.12
CA GLY A 255 -15.03 -20.08 5.42
C GLY A 255 -14.45 -19.30 6.61
N THR A 256 -14.79 -18.02 6.65
CA THR A 256 -14.45 -17.14 7.77
C THR A 256 -14.97 -17.74 9.07
N LEU A 257 -14.09 -17.95 10.05
CA LEU A 257 -14.38 -18.65 11.31
C LEU A 257 -14.99 -20.06 11.12
N GLY A 258 -14.78 -20.68 9.96
CA GLY A 258 -15.42 -21.96 9.61
C GLY A 258 -16.92 -21.88 9.32
N LEU A 259 -17.47 -20.69 9.07
CA LEU A 259 -18.89 -20.44 8.90
C LEU A 259 -19.26 -19.97 7.48
N GLY A 260 -18.64 -18.89 7.00
CA GLY A 260 -19.04 -18.23 5.78
C GLY A 260 -18.06 -18.44 4.62
N GLN A 261 -18.42 -19.22 3.59
CA GLN A 261 -17.60 -19.47 2.40
C GLN A 261 -17.92 -18.46 1.28
N THR A 262 -17.81 -17.18 1.59
CA THR A 262 -18.32 -16.08 0.75
C THR A 262 -17.69 -16.04 -0.64
N LEU A 263 -16.39 -16.31 -0.77
CA LEU A 263 -15.70 -16.29 -2.07
C LEU A 263 -16.11 -17.49 -2.95
N LYS A 264 -16.32 -18.67 -2.34
CA LYS A 264 -16.84 -19.85 -3.06
C LYS A 264 -18.28 -19.61 -3.52
N GLN A 265 -19.15 -19.08 -2.65
CA GLN A 265 -20.52 -18.74 -3.00
C GLN A 265 -20.58 -17.70 -4.12
N LEU A 266 -19.72 -16.68 -4.08
CA LEU A 266 -19.63 -15.68 -5.13
C LEU A 266 -19.22 -16.31 -6.46
N ARG A 267 -18.17 -17.15 -6.46
CA ARG A 267 -17.70 -17.88 -7.64
C ARG A 267 -18.80 -18.72 -8.28
N ASP A 268 -19.56 -19.44 -7.46
CA ASP A 268 -20.51 -20.46 -7.92
C ASP A 268 -21.94 -19.90 -8.13
N SER A 269 -22.19 -18.64 -7.75
CA SER A 269 -23.52 -18.04 -7.76
C SER A 269 -24.10 -17.84 -9.16
N GLY A 270 -23.26 -17.72 -10.18
CA GLY A 270 -23.67 -17.33 -11.53
C GLY A 270 -24.27 -15.91 -11.64
N HIS A 271 -24.27 -15.13 -10.54
CA HIS A 271 -24.79 -13.78 -10.56
C HIS A 271 -23.89 -12.84 -11.36
N THR A 272 -24.50 -11.98 -12.14
CA THR A 272 -23.85 -10.81 -12.74
C THR A 272 -24.19 -9.58 -11.93
N PHE A 273 -23.23 -8.70 -11.77
CA PHE A 273 -23.42 -7.43 -11.06
C PHE A 273 -23.57 -6.33 -12.12
N PRO A 274 -24.79 -5.85 -12.41
CA PRO A 274 -25.03 -4.86 -13.47
C PRO A 274 -24.16 -3.61 -13.34
N VAL A 275 -23.84 -3.20 -12.12
CA VAL A 275 -23.01 -2.04 -11.85
C VAL A 275 -21.61 -2.12 -12.47
N TYR A 276 -21.08 -3.34 -12.67
CA TYR A 276 -19.74 -3.56 -13.27
C TYR A 276 -19.76 -3.88 -14.75
N GLN A 277 -20.95 -3.85 -15.38
CA GLN A 277 -21.05 -3.98 -16.83
C GLN A 277 -20.63 -2.69 -17.52
N ASP A 278 -20.15 -2.79 -18.76
CA ASP A 278 -19.66 -1.66 -19.55
C ASP A 278 -20.65 -0.49 -19.57
N GLY A 279 -20.15 0.66 -19.14
CA GLY A 279 -20.88 1.93 -19.10
C GLY A 279 -21.98 2.02 -18.04
N GLN A 280 -22.19 1.03 -17.19
CA GLN A 280 -23.24 1.08 -16.17
C GLN A 280 -22.89 1.99 -14.98
N LEU A 281 -21.60 2.15 -14.64
CA LEU A 281 -21.17 3.07 -13.58
C LEU A 281 -21.58 4.52 -13.87
N ALA A 282 -21.61 4.93 -15.14
CA ALA A 282 -22.02 6.26 -15.56
C ALA A 282 -23.54 6.42 -15.73
N LYS A 283 -24.32 5.38 -15.42
CA LYS A 283 -25.77 5.37 -15.56
C LYS A 283 -26.45 5.22 -14.21
N GLY A 284 -27.79 5.37 -14.20
CA GLY A 284 -28.57 5.25 -12.98
C GLY A 284 -28.28 6.38 -11.97
N SER A 285 -28.39 6.07 -10.68
CA SER A 285 -28.26 7.07 -9.62
C SER A 285 -26.87 7.70 -9.54
N PHE A 286 -25.81 6.96 -9.87
CA PHE A 286 -24.43 7.48 -9.86
C PHE A 286 -24.14 8.42 -11.05
N GLY A 287 -24.83 8.23 -12.17
CA GLY A 287 -24.76 9.16 -13.30
C GLY A 287 -25.34 10.54 -13.01
N GLN A 288 -26.10 10.69 -11.90
CA GLN A 288 -26.68 11.95 -11.45
C GLN A 288 -25.78 12.70 -10.46
N LEU A 289 -24.68 12.09 -10.02
CA LEU A 289 -23.69 12.77 -9.18
C LEU A 289 -23.05 13.90 -9.99
N GLY A 290 -22.80 15.04 -9.34
CA GLY A 290 -22.08 16.16 -9.94
C GLY A 290 -20.69 15.77 -10.39
N ALA A 291 -20.04 16.67 -11.11
CA ALA A 291 -18.64 16.49 -11.50
C ALA A 291 -17.76 16.33 -10.26
N LEU A 292 -16.66 15.58 -10.42
CA LEU A 292 -15.62 15.50 -9.39
C LEU A 292 -15.05 16.91 -9.15
N GLU A 293 -15.21 17.44 -7.94
CA GLU A 293 -14.77 18.78 -7.59
C GLU A 293 -13.32 18.78 -7.12
N TYR A 294 -12.54 19.70 -7.63
CA TYR A 294 -11.15 19.94 -7.25
C TYR A 294 -11.08 21.18 -6.36
N HIS A 295 -10.70 21.02 -5.10
CA HIS A 295 -10.41 22.18 -4.27
C HIS A 295 -9.13 22.87 -4.77
N HIS A 296 -9.24 24.16 -5.13
CA HIS A 296 -8.16 24.93 -5.78
C HIS A 296 -6.95 25.25 -4.87
N THR A 297 -6.89 24.71 -3.65
CA THR A 297 -5.88 25.07 -2.64
C THR A 297 -4.54 24.35 -2.79
N LEU A 298 -4.44 23.33 -3.60
CA LEU A 298 -3.18 22.64 -3.88
C LEU A 298 -2.96 22.57 -5.39
N LYS A 299 -2.41 23.65 -5.95
CA LYS A 299 -1.76 23.57 -7.24
C LYS A 299 -0.42 22.88 -7.02
N ILE A 300 -0.33 21.60 -7.32
CA ILE A 300 0.94 20.98 -7.66
C ILE A 300 1.39 21.68 -8.95
N PRO A 301 2.59 22.29 -8.98
CA PRO A 301 3.05 23.06 -10.13
C PRO A 301 3.13 22.23 -11.41
#